data_0609d9099a36ff9b8bb1042e501c9f57
#
_entry.id   0609d9099a36ff9b8bb1042e501c9f57
#
_cell.length_a   1.000
_cell.length_b   1.000
_cell.length_c   1.000
_cell.angle_alpha   90.00
_cell.angle_beta   90.00
_cell.angle_gamma   90.00
#
_symmetry.space_group_name_H-M   'P 1'
#
loop_
_entity.id
_entity.type
_entity.pdbx_description
1 polymer ?
#
loop_
_entity_poly.entity_id
_entity_poly.type
_entity_poly.pdbx_seq_one_letter_code
_entity_poly.pdbx_strand_id
1 'polypeptide(L)'
;VLDAMIYIKENMDKTLTFRGSCRMGTCGICGLVINGKPRLACETQILLLNTDTIYLEPLHNLPLVKDLIVDHIPFFEKQKKIKPYLIRNDMEEYWNPTREYLQTTEEHLRYMQFSYCLTCALCYAACPTTATNPSFIGPQALMNTYRFIADSRDEGKLERMAIINNPDGCWGCHLAGACS
;
A
#
# COMPACT_ATOMS: atom_id res chain seq x y z
N VAL A 1 -2.02 -15.87 -12.56
CA VAL A 1 -3.29 -16.02 -11.82
C VAL A 1 -4.35 -15.10 -12.40
N LEU A 2 -4.07 -13.81 -12.60
CA LEU A 2 -5.07 -12.86 -13.11
C LEU A 2 -5.70 -13.30 -14.44
N ASP A 3 -4.90 -13.80 -15.37
CA ASP A 3 -5.40 -14.24 -16.68
C ASP A 3 -6.35 -15.43 -16.58
N ALA A 4 -6.07 -16.36 -15.66
CA ALA A 4 -6.99 -17.47 -15.37
C ALA A 4 -8.33 -16.96 -14.79
N MET A 5 -8.30 -15.96 -13.90
CA MET A 5 -9.52 -15.35 -13.37
C MET A 5 -10.34 -14.64 -14.47
N ILE A 6 -9.66 -13.96 -15.40
CA ILE A 6 -10.32 -13.34 -16.57
C ILE A 6 -10.96 -14.41 -17.43
N TYR A 7 -10.25 -15.50 -17.73
CA TYR A 7 -10.79 -16.63 -18.48
C TYR A 7 -12.04 -17.24 -17.81
N ILE A 8 -11.98 -17.47 -16.49
CA ILE A 8 -13.13 -17.99 -15.72
C ILE A 8 -14.32 -17.06 -15.86
N LYS A 9 -14.11 -15.74 -15.68
CA LYS A 9 -15.16 -14.74 -15.77
C LYS A 9 -15.81 -14.67 -17.16
N GLU A 10 -15.00 -14.79 -18.21
CA GLU A 10 -15.48 -14.66 -19.59
C GLU A 10 -16.18 -15.94 -20.08
N ASN A 11 -15.70 -17.12 -19.67
CA ASN A 11 -16.10 -18.39 -20.27
C ASN A 11 -16.88 -19.33 -19.34
N MET A 12 -16.79 -19.17 -18.00
CA MET A 12 -17.33 -20.11 -17.03
C MET A 12 -18.35 -19.46 -16.09
N ASP A 13 -17.97 -18.40 -15.39
CA ASP A 13 -18.82 -17.73 -14.40
C ASP A 13 -18.72 -16.21 -14.51
N LYS A 14 -19.68 -15.61 -15.19
CA LYS A 14 -19.77 -14.15 -15.40
C LYS A 14 -20.08 -13.37 -14.12
N THR A 15 -20.47 -14.04 -13.02
CA THR A 15 -20.78 -13.38 -11.75
C THR A 15 -19.54 -13.11 -10.93
N LEU A 16 -18.43 -13.81 -11.19
CA LEU A 16 -17.15 -13.64 -10.49
C LEU A 16 -16.67 -12.18 -10.57
N THR A 17 -16.42 -11.60 -9.39
CA THR A 17 -16.07 -10.19 -9.27
C THR A 17 -14.69 -9.99 -8.66
N PHE A 18 -13.79 -9.34 -9.40
CA PHE A 18 -12.43 -9.02 -9.00
C PHE A 18 -11.96 -7.74 -9.69
N ARG A 19 -10.84 -7.17 -9.22
CA ARG A 19 -10.21 -6.02 -9.84
C ARG A 19 -8.98 -6.42 -10.63
N GLY A 20 -8.79 -5.80 -11.80
CA GLY A 20 -7.61 -5.95 -12.64
C GLY A 20 -7.51 -4.76 -13.59
N SER A 21 -6.28 -4.29 -13.85
CA SER A 21 -6.04 -3.14 -14.73
C SER A 21 -4.74 -3.30 -15.52
N CYS A 22 -3.58 -2.85 -15.00
CA CYS A 22 -2.34 -2.74 -15.76
C CYS A 22 -1.74 -4.07 -16.26
N ARG A 23 -2.00 -5.19 -15.60
CA ARG A 23 -1.46 -6.54 -15.87
C ARG A 23 0.08 -6.64 -15.81
N MET A 24 0.76 -5.65 -15.25
CA MET A 24 2.23 -5.56 -15.23
C MET A 24 2.81 -5.15 -13.87
N GLY A 25 2.12 -5.44 -12.77
CA GLY A 25 2.62 -5.19 -11.42
C GLY A 25 2.73 -3.72 -11.00
N THR A 26 2.16 -2.76 -11.77
CA THR A 26 2.40 -1.33 -11.53
C THR A 26 1.27 -0.63 -10.76
N CYS A 27 0.00 -1.02 -10.95
CA CYS A 27 -1.13 -0.29 -10.39
C CYS A 27 -1.60 -0.80 -9.01
N GLY A 28 -1.18 -2.00 -8.59
CA GLY A 28 -1.53 -2.57 -7.29
C GLY A 28 -2.98 -3.06 -7.12
N ILE A 29 -3.88 -2.80 -8.09
CA ILE A 29 -5.33 -3.01 -7.92
C ILE A 29 -5.75 -4.50 -7.85
N CYS A 30 -4.95 -5.42 -8.38
CA CYS A 30 -5.21 -6.85 -8.42
C CYS A 30 -4.67 -7.61 -7.18
N GLY A 31 -4.45 -6.90 -6.07
CA GLY A 31 -4.02 -7.51 -4.81
C GLY A 31 -5.06 -8.49 -4.29
N LEU A 32 -4.64 -9.71 -3.98
CA LEU A 32 -5.45 -10.80 -3.42
C LEU A 32 -4.63 -11.62 -2.44
N VAL A 33 -5.29 -12.44 -1.64
CA VAL A 33 -4.63 -13.52 -0.90
C VAL A 33 -4.63 -14.78 -1.79
N ILE A 34 -3.45 -15.25 -2.15
CA ILE A 34 -3.24 -16.40 -3.03
C ILE A 34 -2.52 -17.48 -2.23
N ASN A 35 -3.16 -18.62 -1.99
CA ASN A 35 -2.65 -19.69 -1.14
C ASN A 35 -2.17 -19.16 0.23
N GLY A 36 -2.98 -18.33 0.89
CA GLY A 36 -2.71 -17.74 2.20
C GLY A 36 -1.69 -16.60 2.22
N LYS A 37 -1.17 -16.14 1.06
CA LYS A 37 -0.19 -15.06 0.99
C LYS A 37 -0.74 -13.87 0.18
N PRO A 38 -0.73 -12.64 0.71
CA PRO A 38 -1.09 -11.46 -0.07
C PRO A 38 -0.11 -11.23 -1.22
N ARG A 39 -0.63 -11.19 -2.45
CA ARG A 39 0.16 -11.03 -3.69
C ARG A 39 -0.62 -10.28 -4.76
N LEU A 40 0.09 -9.73 -5.75
CA LEU A 40 -0.53 -9.21 -6.97
C LEU A 40 -0.86 -10.38 -7.92
N ALA A 41 -2.12 -10.52 -8.28
CA ALA A 41 -2.56 -11.62 -9.14
C ALA A 41 -1.93 -11.59 -10.53
N CYS A 42 -1.63 -10.38 -11.07
CA CYS A 42 -1.02 -10.24 -12.39
C CYS A 42 0.45 -10.68 -12.44
N GLU A 43 1.19 -10.63 -11.33
CA GLU A 43 2.57 -11.08 -11.24
C GLU A 43 2.71 -12.52 -10.73
N THR A 44 1.65 -13.08 -10.16
CA THR A 44 1.70 -14.45 -9.65
C THR A 44 1.52 -15.45 -10.77
N GLN A 45 2.61 -16.12 -11.14
CA GLN A 45 2.61 -17.18 -12.16
C GLN A 45 2.08 -18.48 -11.55
N ILE A 46 1.12 -19.12 -12.23
CA ILE A 46 0.48 -20.37 -11.79
C ILE A 46 1.51 -21.48 -11.62
N LEU A 47 2.40 -21.65 -12.60
CA LEU A 47 3.42 -22.69 -12.60
C LEU A 47 4.37 -22.61 -11.40
N LEU A 48 4.64 -21.39 -10.90
CA LEU A 48 5.53 -21.19 -9.75
C LEU A 48 4.86 -21.50 -8.41
N LEU A 49 3.53 -21.66 -8.37
CA LEU A 49 2.83 -22.05 -7.16
C LEU A 49 3.01 -23.52 -6.84
N ASN A 50 3.39 -24.33 -7.82
CA ASN A 50 3.67 -25.77 -7.70
C ASN A 50 2.58 -26.52 -6.93
N THR A 51 1.32 -26.30 -7.31
CA THR A 51 0.13 -26.91 -6.71
C THR A 51 -0.95 -27.09 -7.77
N ASP A 52 -1.76 -28.14 -7.62
CA ASP A 52 -2.89 -28.42 -8.54
C ASP A 52 -4.13 -27.58 -8.21
N THR A 53 -4.17 -27.01 -7.01
CA THR A 53 -5.31 -26.19 -6.56
C THR A 53 -4.80 -24.85 -6.03
N ILE A 54 -5.41 -23.77 -6.50
CA ILE A 54 -5.09 -22.40 -6.09
C ILE A 54 -6.28 -21.83 -5.34
N TYR A 55 -6.07 -21.47 -4.08
CA TYR A 55 -7.07 -20.80 -3.25
C TYR A 55 -6.91 -19.29 -3.38
N LEU A 56 -8.02 -18.61 -3.71
CA LEU A 56 -8.09 -17.17 -3.84
C LEU A 56 -9.05 -16.61 -2.80
N GLU A 57 -8.58 -15.63 -2.04
CA GLU A 57 -9.37 -14.95 -1.01
C GLU A 57 -9.24 -13.43 -1.19
N PRO A 58 -10.23 -12.65 -0.74
CA PRO A 58 -10.10 -11.20 -0.69
C PRO A 58 -8.98 -10.79 0.26
N LEU A 59 -8.44 -9.57 0.09
CA LEU A 59 -7.44 -9.03 1.01
C LEU A 59 -8.02 -8.98 2.43
N HIS A 60 -7.29 -9.56 3.38
CA HIS A 60 -7.65 -9.54 4.79
C HIS A 60 -7.58 -8.12 5.37
N ASN A 61 -8.20 -7.92 6.54
CA ASN A 61 -8.19 -6.66 7.29
C ASN A 61 -8.87 -5.47 6.57
N LEU A 62 -9.58 -5.74 5.48
CA LEU A 62 -10.39 -4.76 4.74
C LEU A 62 -11.83 -5.27 4.63
N PRO A 63 -12.84 -4.38 4.66
CA PRO A 63 -14.23 -4.80 4.52
C PRO A 63 -14.50 -5.46 3.16
N LEU A 64 -15.13 -6.63 3.17
CA LEU A 64 -15.55 -7.31 1.96
C LEU A 64 -16.74 -6.59 1.32
N VAL A 65 -16.65 -6.34 0.01
CA VAL A 65 -17.74 -5.77 -0.79
C VAL A 65 -18.48 -6.92 -1.52
N LYS A 66 -17.73 -7.67 -2.34
CA LYS A 66 -18.28 -8.83 -3.08
C LYS A 66 -17.14 -9.69 -3.60
N ASP A 67 -17.26 -11.02 -3.46
CA ASP A 67 -16.29 -12.02 -3.93
C ASP A 67 -14.84 -11.67 -3.51
N LEU A 68 -14.02 -11.20 -4.46
CA LEU A 68 -12.62 -10.82 -4.23
C LEU A 68 -12.41 -9.31 -4.13
N ILE A 69 -13.48 -8.52 -4.10
CA ILE A 69 -13.41 -7.05 -3.98
C ILE A 69 -13.60 -6.63 -2.54
N VAL A 70 -12.64 -5.84 -2.04
CA VAL A 70 -12.68 -5.20 -0.73
C VAL A 70 -12.80 -3.69 -0.84
N ASP A 71 -13.29 -3.05 0.23
CA ASP A 71 -13.32 -1.61 0.36
C ASP A 71 -11.95 -1.08 0.82
N HIS A 72 -11.32 -0.24 0.00
CA HIS A 72 -10.04 0.39 0.31
C HIS A 72 -10.17 1.75 1.02
N ILE A 73 -11.39 2.26 1.23
CA ILE A 73 -11.59 3.57 1.87
C ILE A 73 -10.91 3.64 3.24
N PRO A 74 -11.09 2.67 4.16
CA PRO A 74 -10.43 2.71 5.48
C PRO A 74 -8.89 2.76 5.39
N PHE A 75 -8.32 2.08 4.41
CA PHE A 75 -6.87 2.10 4.15
C PHE A 75 -6.40 3.48 3.69
N PHE A 76 -7.09 4.09 2.72
CA PHE A 76 -6.74 5.42 2.22
C PHE A 76 -6.99 6.54 3.25
N GLU A 77 -7.99 6.42 4.10
CA GLU A 77 -8.21 7.39 5.19
C GLU A 77 -7.05 7.37 6.21
N LYS A 78 -6.46 6.20 6.49
CA LYS A 78 -5.25 6.11 7.31
C LYS A 78 -4.03 6.72 6.61
N GLN A 79 -3.88 6.48 5.31
CA GLN A 79 -2.82 7.11 4.52
C GLN A 79 -2.96 8.65 4.50
N LYS A 80 -4.16 9.15 4.32
CA LYS A 80 -4.45 10.59 4.30
C LYS A 80 -4.04 11.31 5.58
N LYS A 81 -4.16 10.64 6.75
CA LYS A 81 -3.76 11.20 8.05
C LYS A 81 -2.30 11.65 8.08
N ILE A 82 -1.39 10.93 7.42
CA ILE A 82 0.05 11.24 7.45
C ILE A 82 0.44 12.32 6.44
N LYS A 83 -0.52 12.95 5.75
CA LYS A 83 -0.30 14.00 4.74
C LYS A 83 0.72 13.55 3.67
N PRO A 84 0.33 12.60 2.76
CA PRO A 84 1.25 11.99 1.80
C PRO A 84 1.59 12.92 0.62
N TYR A 85 2.11 14.09 0.93
CA TYR A 85 2.57 15.12 -0.01
C TYR A 85 3.67 15.96 0.64
N LEU A 86 4.48 16.64 -0.12
CA LEU A 86 5.52 17.54 0.42
C LEU A 86 4.88 18.71 1.15
N ILE A 87 5.27 18.90 2.40
CA ILE A 87 4.87 20.06 3.21
C ILE A 87 5.98 21.10 3.10
N ARG A 88 5.61 22.31 2.71
CA ARG A 88 6.51 23.46 2.56
C ARG A 88 5.97 24.64 3.35
N ASN A 89 6.87 25.41 3.96
CA ASN A 89 6.54 26.65 4.67
C ASN A 89 6.76 27.90 3.82
N ASP A 90 7.48 27.77 2.70
CA ASP A 90 7.76 28.84 1.75
C ASP A 90 6.61 28.96 0.71
N MET A 91 5.42 29.32 1.18
CA MET A 91 4.19 29.33 0.36
C MET A 91 4.29 30.28 -0.86
N GLU A 92 5.05 31.36 -0.78
CA GLU A 92 5.27 32.25 -1.92
C GLU A 92 6.01 31.50 -3.05
N GLU A 93 7.11 30.82 -2.72
CA GLU A 93 7.86 30.00 -3.67
C GLU A 93 7.06 28.80 -4.19
N TYR A 94 6.16 28.23 -3.36
CA TYR A 94 5.29 27.14 -3.75
C TYR A 94 4.27 27.54 -4.85
N TRP A 95 3.65 28.73 -4.71
CA TRP A 95 2.64 29.21 -5.66
C TRP A 95 3.24 29.94 -6.87
N ASN A 96 4.37 30.62 -6.68
CA ASN A 96 5.08 31.37 -7.72
C ASN A 96 6.54 30.90 -7.79
N PRO A 97 6.81 29.68 -8.29
CA PRO A 97 8.13 29.08 -8.22
C PRO A 97 9.13 29.88 -9.07
N THR A 98 10.22 30.29 -8.43
CA THR A 98 11.35 30.97 -9.07
C THR A 98 12.53 30.05 -9.34
N ARG A 99 12.54 28.84 -8.72
CA ARG A 99 13.62 27.85 -8.81
C ARG A 99 13.10 26.44 -8.60
N GLU A 100 13.92 25.45 -8.93
CA GLU A 100 13.68 24.06 -8.60
C GLU A 100 14.07 23.75 -7.15
N TYR A 101 13.31 22.84 -6.51
CA TYR A 101 13.70 22.25 -5.23
C TYR A 101 14.72 21.14 -5.47
N LEU A 102 15.99 21.51 -5.42
CA LEU A 102 17.10 20.61 -5.70
C LEU A 102 17.31 19.59 -4.57
N GLN A 103 17.80 18.42 -4.95
CA GLN A 103 18.11 17.33 -4.05
C GLN A 103 19.38 16.62 -4.56
N THR A 104 20.28 16.24 -3.66
CA THR A 104 21.44 15.43 -4.03
C THR A 104 21.02 13.97 -4.27
N THR A 105 21.85 13.24 -5.01
CA THR A 105 21.63 11.79 -5.23
C THR A 105 21.61 11.02 -3.91
N GLU A 106 22.47 11.38 -2.96
CA GLU A 106 22.53 10.73 -1.65
C GLU A 106 21.22 10.95 -0.85
N GLU A 107 20.71 12.19 -0.82
CA GLU A 107 19.44 12.50 -0.17
C GLU A 107 18.29 11.73 -0.80
N HIS A 108 18.24 11.64 -2.12
CA HIS A 108 17.22 10.87 -2.85
C HIS A 108 17.28 9.38 -2.52
N LEU A 109 18.46 8.77 -2.48
CA LEU A 109 18.64 7.36 -2.18
C LEU A 109 18.16 6.96 -0.78
N ARG A 110 18.10 7.89 0.19
CA ARG A 110 17.62 7.61 1.55
C ARG A 110 16.16 7.13 1.60
N TYR A 111 15.34 7.58 0.67
CA TYR A 111 13.91 7.22 0.67
C TYR A 111 13.42 6.61 -0.66
N MET A 112 14.25 6.52 -1.67
CA MET A 112 13.87 6.09 -3.02
C MET A 112 13.09 4.76 -3.01
N GLN A 113 13.57 3.75 -2.27
CA GLN A 113 12.89 2.45 -2.17
C GLN A 113 11.44 2.56 -1.64
N PHE A 114 11.17 3.52 -0.76
CA PHE A 114 9.84 3.75 -0.19
C PHE A 114 8.91 4.50 -1.15
N SER A 115 9.46 5.14 -2.19
CA SER A 115 8.69 5.81 -3.25
C SER A 115 8.04 4.81 -4.23
N TYR A 116 8.48 3.56 -4.26
CA TYR A 116 7.93 2.52 -5.13
C TYR A 116 6.62 1.92 -4.61
N CYS A 117 6.07 2.45 -3.53
CA CYS A 117 4.80 1.96 -2.99
C CYS A 117 3.65 2.14 -3.97
N LEU A 118 3.03 1.01 -4.35
CA LEU A 118 1.88 0.97 -5.26
C LEU A 118 0.54 1.24 -4.57
N THR A 119 0.53 1.45 -3.26
CA THR A 119 -0.70 1.54 -2.44
C THR A 119 -1.66 0.35 -2.62
N CYS A 120 -1.10 -0.83 -2.85
CA CYS A 120 -1.83 -2.07 -3.15
C CYS A 120 -2.49 -2.75 -1.94
N ALA A 121 -2.24 -2.26 -0.73
CA ALA A 121 -2.74 -2.79 0.56
C ALA A 121 -2.27 -4.22 0.92
N LEU A 122 -1.34 -4.85 0.20
CA LEU A 122 -0.82 -6.19 0.53
C LEU A 122 -0.17 -6.23 1.91
N CYS A 123 0.66 -5.24 2.24
CA CYS A 123 1.29 -5.10 3.56
C CYS A 123 0.27 -4.89 4.68
N TYR A 124 -0.84 -4.19 4.38
CA TYR A 124 -1.94 -3.97 5.32
C TYR A 124 -2.70 -5.28 5.58
N ALA A 125 -2.98 -6.05 4.54
CA ALA A 125 -3.62 -7.35 4.63
C ALA A 125 -2.75 -8.39 5.38
N ALA A 126 -1.42 -8.33 5.22
CA ALA A 126 -0.48 -9.23 5.89
C ALA A 126 -0.23 -8.89 7.37
N CYS A 127 -0.56 -7.67 7.80
CA CYS A 127 -0.18 -7.16 9.12
C CYS A 127 -1.05 -7.73 10.25
N PRO A 128 -0.49 -8.46 11.24
CA PRO A 128 -1.26 -8.98 12.35
C PRO A 128 -1.77 -7.89 13.29
N THR A 129 -1.05 -6.77 13.43
CA THR A 129 -1.51 -5.63 14.22
C THR A 129 -2.75 -5.00 13.60
N THR A 130 -2.80 -4.87 12.29
CA THR A 130 -3.98 -4.36 11.59
C THR A 130 -5.20 -5.26 11.81
N ALA A 131 -4.99 -6.59 11.90
CA ALA A 131 -6.04 -7.56 12.17
C ALA A 131 -6.63 -7.42 13.58
N THR A 132 -5.81 -7.06 14.57
CA THR A 132 -6.19 -7.03 15.99
C THR A 132 -6.55 -5.65 16.51
N ASN A 133 -6.00 -4.59 15.90
CA ASN A 133 -6.28 -3.20 16.26
C ASN A 133 -6.74 -2.39 15.03
N PRO A 134 -8.05 -2.17 14.86
CA PRO A 134 -8.58 -1.35 13.77
C PRO A 134 -8.11 0.11 13.78
N SER A 135 -7.70 0.65 14.94
CA SER A 135 -7.18 2.01 15.09
C SER A 135 -5.74 2.15 14.61
N PHE A 136 -4.97 1.04 14.56
CA PHE A 136 -3.58 1.07 14.10
C PHE A 136 -3.46 1.65 12.71
N ILE A 137 -2.57 2.61 12.55
CA ILE A 137 -2.44 3.39 11.29
C ILE A 137 -2.03 2.51 10.09
N GLY A 138 -1.32 1.41 10.36
CA GLY A 138 -0.92 0.44 9.35
C GLY A 138 0.49 0.64 8.79
N PRO A 139 1.08 -0.44 8.23
CA PRO A 139 2.48 -0.43 7.79
C PRO A 139 2.73 0.53 6.63
N GLN A 140 1.80 0.65 5.69
CA GLN A 140 1.94 1.54 4.54
C GLN A 140 1.97 3.02 4.95
N ALA A 141 1.11 3.45 5.88
CA ALA A 141 1.12 4.82 6.39
C ALA A 141 2.42 5.13 7.16
N LEU A 142 2.91 4.20 7.99
CA LEU A 142 4.20 4.34 8.68
C LEU A 142 5.36 4.44 7.71
N MET A 143 5.40 3.60 6.69
CA MET A 143 6.42 3.62 5.65
C MET A 143 6.42 4.93 4.87
N ASN A 144 5.23 5.41 4.46
CA ASN A 144 5.10 6.69 3.76
C ASN A 144 5.42 7.88 4.67
N THR A 145 5.16 7.80 5.98
CA THR A 145 5.63 8.80 6.93
C THR A 145 7.16 8.95 6.88
N TYR A 146 7.89 7.82 6.91
CA TYR A 146 9.34 7.83 6.78
C TYR A 146 9.78 8.40 5.41
N ARG A 147 9.13 7.99 4.32
CA ARG A 147 9.42 8.46 2.97
C ARG A 147 9.42 10.00 2.90
N PHE A 148 8.42 10.66 3.49
CA PHE A 148 8.33 12.11 3.48
C PHE A 148 9.27 12.78 4.49
N ILE A 149 9.47 12.20 5.67
CA ILE A 149 10.43 12.73 6.67
C ILE A 149 11.88 12.67 6.17
N ALA A 150 12.21 11.67 5.36
CA ALA A 150 13.55 11.48 4.81
C ALA A 150 13.81 12.31 3.54
N ASP A 151 12.78 12.92 2.95
CA ASP A 151 12.91 13.81 1.81
C ASP A 151 13.43 15.17 2.27
N SER A 152 14.63 15.57 1.84
CA SER A 152 15.28 16.83 2.25
C SER A 152 14.50 18.09 1.87
N ARG A 153 13.55 17.96 0.97
CA ARG A 153 12.67 19.05 0.53
C ARG A 153 11.41 19.18 1.41
N ASP A 154 11.14 18.22 2.29
CA ASP A 154 9.95 18.22 3.16
C ASP A 154 10.24 18.91 4.51
N GLU A 155 9.36 19.79 4.93
CA GLU A 155 9.41 20.52 6.20
C GLU A 155 8.40 20.02 7.24
N GLY A 156 7.60 19.01 6.89
CA GLY A 156 6.52 18.46 7.72
C GLY A 156 6.93 17.38 8.74
N LYS A 157 8.22 17.24 9.04
CA LYS A 157 8.74 16.19 9.94
C LYS A 157 8.07 16.19 11.32
N LEU A 158 8.03 17.32 11.99
CA LEU A 158 7.48 17.40 13.36
C LEU A 158 5.99 17.09 13.39
N GLU A 159 5.26 17.57 12.39
CA GLU A 159 3.84 17.34 12.26
C GLU A 159 3.54 15.85 12.07
N ARG A 160 4.25 15.17 11.16
CA ARG A 160 4.07 13.72 10.94
C ARG A 160 4.50 12.89 12.12
N MET A 161 5.57 13.28 12.82
CA MET A 161 5.99 12.60 14.05
C MET A 161 4.91 12.68 15.12
N ALA A 162 4.23 13.81 15.28
CA ALA A 162 3.12 13.95 16.21
C ALA A 162 1.95 13.01 15.87
N ILE A 163 1.70 12.77 14.58
CA ILE A 163 0.64 11.87 14.12
C ILE A 163 0.93 10.41 14.47
N ILE A 164 2.19 9.97 14.35
CA ILE A 164 2.55 8.55 14.52
C ILE A 164 3.11 8.21 15.91
N ASN A 165 3.45 9.18 16.73
CA ASN A 165 4.06 8.96 18.05
C ASN A 165 3.01 8.65 19.14
N ASN A 166 2.28 7.56 18.96
CA ASN A 166 1.24 7.10 19.86
C ASN A 166 1.02 5.57 19.71
N PRO A 167 0.22 4.92 20.59
CA PRO A 167 -0.04 3.47 20.53
C PRO A 167 -0.69 2.97 19.24
N ASP A 168 -1.50 3.79 18.56
CA ASP A 168 -2.11 3.45 17.27
C ASP A 168 -1.18 3.79 16.07
N GLY A 169 -0.07 4.45 16.34
CA GLY A 169 1.00 4.78 15.42
C GLY A 169 2.16 3.79 15.46
N CYS A 170 3.40 4.31 15.52
CA CYS A 170 4.60 3.46 15.45
C CYS A 170 4.74 2.49 16.63
N TRP A 171 4.22 2.85 17.83
CA TRP A 171 4.31 2.01 19.02
C TRP A 171 3.34 0.82 19.01
N GLY A 172 2.34 0.82 18.13
CA GLY A 172 1.45 -0.32 17.94
C GLY A 172 2.08 -1.46 17.10
N CYS A 173 3.21 -1.23 16.46
CA CYS A 173 3.84 -2.23 15.62
C CYS A 173 4.48 -3.36 16.46
N HIS A 174 4.06 -4.61 16.21
CA HIS A 174 4.60 -5.80 16.88
C HIS A 174 5.89 -6.33 16.25
N LEU A 175 6.47 -5.63 15.26
CA LEU A 175 7.69 -6.02 14.55
C LEU A 175 7.63 -7.44 13.92
N ALA A 176 6.45 -7.89 13.52
CA ALA A 176 6.25 -9.23 12.95
C ALA A 176 6.91 -9.41 11.57
N GLY A 177 7.30 -8.34 10.89
CA GLY A 177 7.97 -8.39 9.59
C GLY A 177 7.11 -8.86 8.41
N ALA A 178 5.83 -9.17 8.62
CA ALA A 178 4.93 -9.70 7.58
C ALA A 178 4.60 -8.69 6.46
N CYS A 179 4.96 -7.42 6.63
CA CYS A 179 4.74 -6.35 5.65
C CYS A 179 5.94 -6.08 4.72
N SER A 180 7.06 -6.78 4.92
CA SER A 180 8.30 -6.63 4.16
C SER A 180 8.46 -7.68 3.07
#